data_52c18a1f98e6c9be3a76d0036500dd49
#
_entry.id   52c18a1f98e6c9be3a76d0036500dd49
#
_cell.length_a   1.000
_cell.length_b   1.000
_cell.length_c   1.000
_cell.angle_alpha   90.00
_cell.angle_beta   90.00
_cell.angle_gamma   90.00
#
_symmetry.space_group_name_H-M   'P 1'
#
loop_
_entity.id
_entity.type
_entity.pdbx_description
1 polymer ?
#
loop_
_entity_poly.entity_id
_entity_poly.type
_entity_poly.pdbx_seq_one_letter_code
_entity_poly.pdbx_strand_id
1 'polypeptide(L)'
;MATPQFILDLRRHIGHAPLWLAGSSAVVVRDGPRGPQVLLVQRADDGQWTPVCGIIEPGERPDEAILREIHEETGVVAEVVRLVRVNVAAPVTYPNGDQCQFLD
;
A
#
# COMPACT_ATOMS: atom_id res chain seq x y z
N MET A 1 5.60 -4.24 6.65
CA MET A 1 4.63 -5.07 5.88
C MET A 1 5.38 -6.25 5.26
N ALA A 2 4.87 -7.43 5.43
CA ALA A 2 5.46 -8.62 4.81
C ALA A 2 5.17 -8.64 3.31
N THR A 3 6.12 -9.14 2.53
CA THR A 3 5.92 -9.34 1.10
C THR A 3 4.84 -10.41 0.85
N PRO A 4 3.81 -10.12 0.05
CA PRO A 4 2.78 -11.11 -0.27
C PRO A 4 3.34 -12.39 -0.89
N GLN A 5 2.71 -13.51 -0.62
CA GLN A 5 3.18 -14.81 -1.07
C GLN A 5 3.27 -14.91 -2.60
N PHE A 6 2.32 -14.31 -3.33
CA PHE A 6 2.35 -14.38 -4.80
C PHE A 6 3.59 -13.70 -5.39
N ILE A 7 4.11 -12.65 -4.74
CA ILE A 7 5.35 -11.98 -5.16
C ILE A 7 6.56 -12.88 -4.86
N LEU A 8 6.59 -13.50 -3.69
CA LEU A 8 7.66 -14.45 -3.36
C LEU A 8 7.71 -15.59 -4.36
N ASP A 9 6.56 -16.10 -4.78
CA ASP A 9 6.47 -17.16 -5.79
C ASP A 9 6.99 -16.69 -7.16
N LEU A 10 6.63 -15.48 -7.59
CA LEU A 10 7.14 -14.91 -8.83
C LEU A 10 8.65 -14.71 -8.76
N ARG A 11 9.19 -14.23 -7.64
CA ARG A 11 10.61 -13.98 -7.46
C ARG A 11 11.47 -15.22 -7.59
N ARG A 12 10.94 -16.39 -7.26
CA ARG A 12 11.65 -17.67 -7.48
C ARG A 12 11.95 -17.92 -8.95
N HIS A 13 11.13 -17.41 -9.86
CA HIS A 13 11.27 -17.62 -11.31
C HIS A 13 12.01 -16.49 -12.01
N ILE A 14 11.94 -15.28 -11.51
CA ILE A 14 12.47 -14.09 -12.18
C ILE A 14 13.56 -13.37 -11.39
N GLY A 15 13.87 -13.80 -10.16
CA GLY A 15 14.86 -13.13 -9.31
C GLY A 15 14.47 -11.68 -9.04
N HIS A 16 15.38 -10.74 -9.29
CA HIS A 16 15.19 -9.31 -9.05
C HIS A 16 14.61 -8.52 -10.24
N ALA A 17 14.21 -9.20 -11.30
CA ALA A 17 13.69 -8.54 -12.50
C ALA A 17 12.51 -7.61 -12.18
N PRO A 18 12.33 -6.50 -12.91
CA PRO A 18 11.25 -5.55 -12.64
C PRO A 18 9.87 -6.19 -12.70
N LEU A 19 9.04 -5.90 -11.69
CA LEU A 19 7.64 -6.30 -11.63
C LEU A 19 6.74 -5.09 -11.77
N TRP A 20 5.67 -5.24 -12.55
CA TRP A 20 4.55 -4.33 -12.61
C TRP A 20 3.49 -4.81 -11.65
N LEU A 21 3.21 -4.02 -10.62
CA LEU A 21 2.31 -4.39 -9.53
C LEU A 21 1.19 -3.36 -9.39
N ALA A 22 0.09 -3.81 -8.80
CA ALA A 22 -1.00 -2.93 -8.42
C ALA A 22 -0.91 -2.62 -6.91
N GLY A 23 -1.02 -1.35 -6.58
CA GLY A 23 -1.07 -0.88 -5.21
C GLY A 23 -2.32 -0.06 -4.94
N SER A 24 -2.64 0.13 -3.68
CA SER A 24 -3.72 0.97 -3.23
C SER A 24 -3.24 1.82 -2.06
N SER A 25 -3.59 3.10 -2.07
CA SER A 25 -3.27 4.05 -1.01
C SER A 25 -4.56 4.73 -0.55
N ALA A 26 -4.62 5.12 0.71
CA ALA A 26 -5.80 5.77 1.25
C ALA A 26 -5.47 7.05 2.00
N VAL A 27 -6.28 8.06 1.76
CA VAL A 27 -6.39 9.22 2.63
C VAL A 27 -7.56 8.96 3.56
N VAL A 28 -7.28 8.60 4.80
CA VAL A 28 -8.28 8.24 5.82
C VAL A 28 -8.52 9.47 6.69
N VAL A 29 -9.74 9.97 6.69
CA VAL A 29 -10.10 11.21 7.38
C VAL A 29 -11.15 10.92 8.44
N ARG A 30 -11.01 11.58 9.58
CA ARG A 30 -12.05 11.61 10.61
C ARG A 30 -12.23 13.03 11.12
N ASP A 31 -13.39 13.31 11.70
CA ASP A 31 -13.62 14.56 12.43
C ASP A 31 -12.92 14.51 13.78
N GLY A 32 -12.14 15.54 14.07
CA GLY A 32 -11.47 15.72 15.35
C GLY A 32 -11.98 16.94 16.10
N PRO A 33 -11.58 17.13 17.39
CA PRO A 33 -12.02 18.27 18.20
C PRO A 33 -11.64 19.63 17.62
N ARG A 34 -10.59 19.69 16.81
CA ARG A 34 -10.06 20.92 16.20
C ARG A 34 -10.15 20.94 14.69
N GLY A 35 -10.99 20.07 14.11
CA GLY A 35 -11.16 19.94 12.68
C GLY A 35 -10.77 18.56 12.15
N PRO A 36 -10.79 18.36 10.82
CA PRO A 36 -10.47 17.07 10.23
C PRO A 36 -9.05 16.59 10.58
N GLN A 37 -8.92 15.28 10.79
CA GLN A 37 -7.64 14.61 11.04
C GLN A 37 -7.40 13.55 9.97
N VAL A 38 -6.14 13.37 9.59
CA VAL A 38 -5.71 12.36 8.63
C VAL A 38 -4.93 11.27 9.37
N LEU A 39 -5.25 10.01 9.06
CA LEU A 39 -4.51 8.87 9.58
C LEU A 39 -3.19 8.73 8.84
N LEU A 40 -2.10 8.70 9.57
CA LEU A 40 -0.77 8.41 9.05
C LEU A 40 -0.16 7.25 9.82
N VAL A 41 0.72 6.52 9.16
CA VAL A 41 1.53 5.46 9.78
C VAL A 41 3.00 5.85 9.70
N GLN A 42 3.77 5.49 10.72
CA GLN A 42 5.19 5.72 10.74
C GLN A 42 5.92 4.47 10.22
N ARG A 43 6.75 4.66 9.21
CA ARG A 43 7.55 3.57 8.65
C ARG A 43 8.63 3.14 9.63
N ALA A 44 8.79 1.83 9.79
CA ALA A 44 9.81 1.26 10.67
C ALA A 44 11.24 1.40 10.09
N ASP A 45 11.36 1.46 8.76
CA ASP A 45 12.66 1.49 8.06
C ASP A 45 13.34 2.86 8.10
N ASP A 46 12.60 3.95 7.87
CA ASP A 46 13.15 5.30 7.78
C ASP A 46 12.52 6.31 8.75
N GLY A 47 11.51 5.89 9.52
CA GLY A 47 10.80 6.74 10.48
C GLY A 47 9.87 7.78 9.87
N GLN A 48 9.68 7.79 8.56
CA GLN A 48 8.80 8.74 7.89
C GLN A 48 7.33 8.41 8.11
N TRP A 49 6.51 9.45 8.16
CA TRP A 49 5.07 9.34 8.28
C TRP A 49 4.45 9.33 6.87
N THR A 50 3.63 8.34 6.59
CA THR A 50 2.98 8.16 5.28
C THR A 50 1.51 7.80 5.44
N PRO A 51 0.68 8.05 4.41
CA PRO A 51 -0.63 7.43 4.32
C PRO A 51 -0.53 5.91 4.31
N VAL A 52 -1.60 5.23 4.67
CA VAL A 52 -1.65 3.76 4.56
C VAL A 52 -1.66 3.37 3.09
N CYS A 53 -0.78 2.46 2.72
CA CYS A 53 -0.74 1.89 1.39
C CYS A 53 -0.40 0.40 1.46
N GLY A 54 -0.69 -0.32 0.39
CA GLY A 54 -0.39 -1.74 0.32
C GLY A 54 -0.54 -2.29 -1.09
N ILE A 55 -0.08 -3.51 -1.26
CA ILE A 55 -0.15 -4.23 -2.52
C ILE A 55 -1.52 -4.88 -2.63
N ILE A 56 -2.15 -4.72 -3.80
CA ILE A 56 -3.38 -5.43 -4.12
C ILE A 56 -3.01 -6.86 -4.50
N GLU A 57 -3.57 -7.83 -3.79
CA GLU A 57 -3.30 -9.23 -4.06
C GLU A 57 -4.25 -9.76 -5.15
N PRO A 58 -3.84 -10.81 -5.89
CA PRO A 58 -4.70 -11.43 -6.89
C PRO A 58 -6.07 -11.80 -6.31
N GLY A 59 -7.14 -11.42 -7.00
CA GLY A 59 -8.50 -11.65 -6.56
C GLY A 59 -9.11 -10.59 -5.66
N GLU A 60 -8.30 -9.66 -5.15
CA GLU A 60 -8.81 -8.53 -4.37
C GLU A 60 -9.23 -7.37 -5.26
N ARG A 61 -10.27 -6.67 -4.87
CA ARG A 61 -10.60 -5.35 -5.42
C ARG A 61 -9.73 -4.29 -4.74
N PRO A 62 -9.42 -3.18 -5.42
CA PRO A 62 -8.61 -2.10 -4.81
C PRO A 62 -9.18 -1.54 -3.51
N ASP A 63 -10.50 -1.39 -3.41
CA ASP A 63 -11.17 -0.92 -2.20
C ASP A 63 -11.08 -1.93 -1.06
N GLU A 64 -11.24 -3.21 -1.35
CA GLU A 64 -11.08 -4.29 -0.37
C GLU A 64 -9.65 -4.36 0.15
N ALA A 65 -8.67 -4.28 -0.76
CA ALA A 65 -7.26 -4.34 -0.41
C ALA A 65 -6.85 -3.23 0.55
N ILE A 66 -7.27 -2.00 0.29
CA ILE A 66 -6.89 -0.87 1.16
C ILE A 66 -7.58 -0.92 2.51
N LEU A 67 -8.83 -1.37 2.58
CA LEU A 67 -9.52 -1.54 3.86
C LEU A 67 -8.85 -2.62 4.71
N ARG A 68 -8.40 -3.71 4.09
CA ARG A 68 -7.63 -4.76 4.76
C ARG A 68 -6.32 -4.20 5.33
N GLU A 69 -5.55 -3.46 4.53
CA GLU A 69 -4.28 -2.87 4.95
C GLU A 69 -4.47 -1.86 6.09
N ILE A 70 -5.49 -1.02 6.03
CA ILE A 70 -5.80 -0.07 7.12
C ILE A 70 -6.06 -0.83 8.42
N HIS A 71 -6.85 -1.87 8.37
CA HIS A 71 -7.19 -2.65 9.55
C HIS A 71 -5.97 -3.41 10.10
N GLU A 72 -5.18 -4.04 9.22
CA GLU A 72 -3.98 -4.78 9.62
C GLU A 72 -2.93 -3.87 10.27
N GLU A 73 -2.70 -2.70 9.71
CA GLU A 73 -1.64 -1.79 10.17
C GLU A 73 -2.05 -0.92 11.35
N THR A 74 -3.32 -0.57 11.48
CA THR A 74 -3.77 0.44 12.45
C THR A 74 -4.90 -0.03 13.37
N GLY A 75 -5.57 -1.13 13.05
CA GLY A 75 -6.78 -1.56 13.75
C GLY A 75 -8.03 -0.75 13.43
N VAL A 76 -7.91 0.28 12.60
CA VAL A 76 -9.05 1.14 12.24
C VAL A 76 -9.97 0.41 11.27
N VAL A 77 -11.28 0.50 11.55
CA VAL A 77 -12.33 0.06 10.63
C VAL A 77 -12.79 1.29 9.84
N ALA A 78 -12.43 1.34 8.57
CA ALA A 78 -12.75 2.44 7.68
C ALA A 78 -13.77 2.02 6.63
N GLU A 79 -14.36 3.00 5.96
CA GLU A 79 -15.18 2.77 4.76
C GLU A 79 -14.67 3.62 3.61
N VAL A 80 -14.79 3.10 2.39
CA VAL A 80 -14.38 3.81 1.19
C VAL A 80 -15.50 4.75 0.76
N VAL A 81 -15.16 6.03 0.64
CA VAL A 81 -16.10 7.07 0.18
C VAL A 81 -16.05 7.21 -1.34
N ARG A 82 -14.85 7.27 -1.91
CA ARG A 82 -14.66 7.42 -3.36
C ARG A 82 -13.23 7.12 -3.78
N LEU A 83 -13.06 6.84 -5.05
CA LEU A 83 -11.75 6.85 -5.72
C LEU A 83 -11.37 8.31 -6.03
N VAL A 84 -10.15 8.68 -5.66
CA VAL A 84 -9.64 10.05 -5.85
C VAL A 84 -8.72 10.14 -7.06
N ARG A 85 -7.83 9.17 -7.24
CA ARG A 85 -6.81 9.20 -8.28
C ARG A 85 -6.31 7.81 -8.63
N VAL A 86 -5.95 7.62 -9.90
CA VAL A 86 -5.13 6.50 -10.37
C VAL A 86 -3.84 7.09 -10.93
N ASN A 87 -2.71 6.58 -10.50
CA ASN A 87 -1.40 7.13 -10.85
C ASN A 87 -0.36 6.01 -11.04
N VAL A 88 0.66 6.31 -11.83
CA VAL A 88 1.82 5.44 -11.98
C VAL A 88 2.96 6.03 -11.18
N ALA A 89 3.45 5.31 -10.19
CA ALA A 89 4.57 5.71 -9.37
C ALA A 89 5.90 5.53 -10.12
N ALA A 90 6.94 6.22 -9.68
CA ALA A 90 8.29 5.99 -10.20
C ALA A 90 8.77 4.57 -9.84
N PRO A 91 9.61 3.95 -10.70
CA PRO A 91 10.22 2.67 -10.37
C PRO A 91 10.99 2.71 -9.06
N VAL A 92 10.90 1.63 -8.29
CA VAL A 92 11.55 1.48 -6.99
C VAL A 92 12.50 0.29 -7.03
N THR A 93 13.70 0.47 -6.47
CA THR A 93 14.63 -0.62 -6.18
C THR A 93 14.79 -0.73 -4.67
N TYR A 94 14.45 -1.90 -4.13
CA TYR A 94 14.58 -2.18 -2.71
C TYR A 94 16.02 -2.57 -2.33
N PRO A 95 16.39 -2.50 -1.03
CA PRO A 95 17.74 -2.82 -0.59
C PRO A 95 18.21 -4.24 -0.96
N ASN A 96 17.29 -5.19 -1.07
CA ASN A 96 17.61 -6.57 -1.49
C ASN A 96 17.79 -6.72 -3.01
N GLY A 97 17.63 -5.65 -3.80
CA GLY A 97 17.77 -5.65 -5.25
C GLY A 97 16.48 -5.86 -6.02
N ASP A 98 15.37 -6.14 -5.37
CA ASP A 98 14.06 -6.30 -6.02
C ASP A 98 13.63 -4.97 -6.65
N GLN A 99 13.15 -5.03 -7.88
CA GLN A 99 12.67 -3.88 -8.64
C GLN A 99 11.17 -3.98 -8.86
N CYS A 100 10.47 -2.89 -8.61
CA CYS A 100 9.02 -2.79 -8.78
C CYS A 100 8.62 -1.44 -9.35
N GLN A 101 7.49 -1.42 -10.02
CA GLN A 101 6.76 -0.20 -10.35
C GLN A 101 5.28 -0.46 -10.10
N PHE A 102 4.59 0.54 -9.54
CA PHE A 102 3.20 0.39 -9.12
C PHE A 102 2.25 1.24 -9.95
N LEU A 103 1.14 0.63 -10.34
CA LEU A 103 -0.11 1.34 -10.60
C LEU A 103 -0.81 1.51 -9.25
N ASP A 104 -1.05 2.76 -8.83
CA ASP A 104 -1.61 3.08 -7.53
C ASP A 104 -2.91 3.88 -7.67
#